data_f48600856c6201fa86ed37b903c84eb7
#
_entry.id   f48600856c6201fa86ed37b903c84eb7
#
_cell.length_a   1.000
_cell.length_b   1.000
_cell.length_c   1.000
_cell.angle_alpha   90.00
_cell.angle_beta   90.00
_cell.angle_gamma   90.00
#
_symmetry.space_group_name_H-M   'P 1'
#
loop_
_entity.id
_entity.type
_entity.pdbx_description
1 polymer ?
#
loop_
_entity_poly.entity_id
_entity_poly.type
_entity_poly.pdbx_seq_one_letter_code
_entity_poly.pdbx_strand_id
1 'polypeptide(L)'
;MKKLALILGLLAIGCSGGGSGATCPTGSTVTYDNFGRQFFASYCDRCHAMGTRPAYNSLAAIRADSTSIDLQAAAGDNSVNTAMPESGATPTEAERRRLGEWLACGAP
;
A
#
# COMPACT_ATOMS: atom_id res chain seq x y z
N MET A 1 16.76 -27.66 -42.24
CA MET A 1 16.82 -26.26 -41.82
C MET A 1 16.12 -26.15 -40.45
N LYS A 2 16.88 -26.07 -39.41
CA LYS A 2 16.33 -25.87 -38.04
C LYS A 2 16.14 -24.40 -37.82
N LYS A 3 14.92 -23.94 -37.73
CA LYS A 3 14.62 -22.58 -37.29
C LYS A 3 14.82 -22.51 -35.78
N LEU A 4 15.87 -21.87 -35.36
CA LEU A 4 16.11 -21.54 -33.97
C LEU A 4 15.14 -20.41 -33.59
N ALA A 5 14.08 -20.77 -32.88
CA ALA A 5 13.23 -19.77 -32.29
C ALA A 5 13.95 -19.20 -31.06
N LEU A 6 14.45 -17.98 -31.24
CA LEU A 6 14.99 -17.21 -30.13
C LEU A 6 13.80 -16.77 -29.29
N ILE A 7 13.51 -17.50 -28.23
CA ILE A 7 12.59 -17.02 -27.21
C ILE A 7 13.34 -15.94 -26.45
N LEU A 8 13.08 -14.70 -26.84
CA LEU A 8 13.49 -13.56 -26.04
C LEU A 8 12.65 -13.58 -24.78
N GLY A 9 13.20 -14.21 -23.76
CA GLY A 9 12.60 -14.12 -22.43
C GLY A 9 12.65 -12.66 -22.00
N LEU A 10 11.51 -11.99 -22.01
CA LEU A 10 11.36 -10.69 -21.39
C LEU A 10 11.54 -10.92 -19.89
N LEU A 11 12.77 -10.76 -19.41
CA LEU A 11 12.99 -10.57 -17.99
C LEU A 11 12.35 -9.22 -17.66
N ALA A 12 11.12 -9.27 -17.20
CA ALA A 12 10.58 -8.15 -16.45
C ALA A 12 11.44 -8.05 -15.18
N ILE A 13 12.49 -7.25 -15.28
CA ILE A 13 13.14 -6.73 -14.08
C ILE A 13 12.10 -5.81 -13.50
N GLY A 14 11.22 -6.37 -12.66
CA GLY A 14 10.38 -5.57 -11.82
C GLY A 14 11.31 -4.63 -11.08
N CYS A 15 11.21 -3.33 -11.32
CA CYS A 15 11.78 -2.39 -10.40
C CYS A 15 11.34 -2.84 -9.03
N SER A 16 12.29 -3.27 -8.21
CA SER A 16 12.06 -3.63 -6.82
C SER A 16 11.74 -2.35 -6.05
N GLY A 17 10.76 -1.61 -6.53
CA GLY A 17 10.24 -0.40 -5.93
C GLY A 17 9.46 -0.67 -4.65
N GLY A 18 9.58 -1.87 -4.08
CA GLY A 18 9.10 -2.14 -2.74
C GLY A 18 7.59 -2.11 -2.56
N GLY A 19 6.79 -2.30 -3.59
CA GLY A 19 5.36 -2.54 -3.43
C GLY A 19 5.12 -3.70 -2.48
N SER A 20 4.12 -3.62 -1.62
CA SER A 20 3.86 -4.67 -0.62
C SER A 20 3.52 -6.02 -1.24
N GLY A 21 3.02 -6.03 -2.47
CA GLY A 21 2.50 -7.22 -3.11
C GLY A 21 1.14 -7.65 -2.58
N ALA A 22 0.48 -6.79 -1.83
CA ALA A 22 -0.87 -7.06 -1.34
C ALA A 22 -1.85 -7.18 -2.50
N THR A 23 -2.79 -8.08 -2.35
CA THR A 23 -3.86 -8.33 -3.32
C THR A 23 -5.22 -8.15 -2.67
N CYS A 24 -6.24 -7.91 -3.48
CA CYS A 24 -7.61 -7.85 -3.00
C CYS A 24 -8.24 -9.25 -3.08
N PRO A 25 -8.46 -9.93 -1.96
CA PRO A 25 -9.10 -11.24 -1.96
C PRO A 25 -10.58 -11.12 -2.35
N THR A 26 -11.10 -12.16 -2.98
CA THR A 26 -12.54 -12.27 -3.26
C THR A 26 -13.33 -12.18 -1.95
N GLY A 27 -14.32 -11.31 -1.92
CA GLY A 27 -15.17 -11.13 -0.75
C GLY A 27 -14.55 -10.29 0.36
N SER A 28 -13.48 -9.53 0.08
CA SER A 28 -12.95 -8.58 1.05
C SER A 28 -14.02 -7.61 1.53
N THR A 29 -14.08 -7.40 2.82
CA THR A 29 -15.03 -6.50 3.49
C THR A 29 -14.37 -5.27 4.10
N VAL A 30 -13.09 -5.06 3.82
CA VAL A 30 -12.32 -3.94 4.36
C VAL A 30 -12.75 -2.64 3.65
N THR A 31 -13.16 -1.66 4.41
CA THR A 31 -13.61 -0.35 3.89
C THR A 31 -12.96 0.79 4.64
N TYR A 32 -13.12 2.00 4.10
CA TYR A 32 -12.74 3.22 4.81
C TYR A 32 -13.43 3.33 6.17
N ASP A 33 -14.72 3.04 6.23
CA ASP A 33 -15.49 3.17 7.46
C ASP A 33 -15.11 2.16 8.54
N ASN A 34 -14.80 0.91 8.17
CA ASN A 34 -14.46 -0.12 9.15
C ASN A 34 -12.98 -0.27 9.44
N PHE A 35 -12.13 0.35 8.63
CA PHE A 35 -10.68 0.23 8.80
C PHE A 35 -9.91 1.51 8.47
N GLY A 36 -10.02 2.03 7.24
CA GLY A 36 -9.13 3.06 6.73
C GLY A 36 -9.15 4.33 7.56
N ARG A 37 -10.32 4.83 7.91
CA ARG A 37 -10.48 6.04 8.72
C ARG A 37 -9.72 5.95 10.05
N GLN A 38 -9.92 4.87 10.77
CA GLN A 38 -9.29 4.67 12.08
C GLN A 38 -7.78 4.46 11.95
N PHE A 39 -7.34 3.74 10.92
CA PHE A 39 -5.93 3.53 10.67
C PHE A 39 -5.20 4.87 10.43
N PHE A 40 -5.72 5.71 9.56
CA PHE A 40 -5.13 7.01 9.28
C PHE A 40 -5.20 7.95 10.48
N ALA A 41 -6.30 7.97 11.20
CA ALA A 41 -6.42 8.77 12.42
C ALA A 41 -5.39 8.36 13.48
N SER A 42 -5.13 7.08 13.63
CA SER A 42 -4.21 6.55 14.65
C SER A 42 -2.75 6.73 14.29
N TYR A 43 -2.38 6.64 13.01
CA TYR A 43 -0.99 6.50 12.61
C TYR A 43 -0.48 7.56 11.64
N CYS A 44 -1.33 8.25 10.92
CA CYS A 44 -0.93 9.07 9.78
C CYS A 44 -1.28 10.55 9.94
N ASP A 45 -2.46 10.86 10.44
CA ASP A 45 -3.01 12.22 10.43
C ASP A 45 -2.21 13.21 11.28
N ARG A 46 -1.56 12.75 12.32
CA ARG A 46 -0.72 13.58 13.17
C ARG A 46 0.31 14.39 12.37
N CYS A 47 0.87 13.79 11.31
CA CYS A 47 1.86 14.44 10.45
C CYS A 47 1.31 14.82 9.08
N HIS A 48 0.24 14.17 8.62
CA HIS A 48 -0.31 14.28 7.28
C HIS A 48 -1.67 15.00 7.20
N ALA A 49 -2.13 15.61 8.27
CA ALA A 49 -3.39 16.36 8.25
C ALA A 49 -3.22 17.77 7.69
N MET A 50 -2.06 18.40 7.89
CA MET A 50 -1.78 19.79 7.50
C MET A 50 -0.29 19.98 7.19
N GLY A 51 0.03 21.06 6.46
CA GLY A 51 1.41 21.49 6.21
C GLY A 51 1.94 21.09 4.84
N THR A 52 3.27 20.94 4.74
CA THR A 52 3.98 20.63 3.48
C THR A 52 3.91 19.17 3.08
N ARG A 53 3.42 18.30 3.93
CA ARG A 53 3.27 16.86 3.65
C ARG A 53 1.92 16.61 2.98
N PRO A 54 1.80 15.53 2.16
CA PRO A 54 0.48 15.17 1.64
C PRO A 54 -0.51 15.00 2.78
N ALA A 55 -1.66 15.67 2.67
CA ALA A 55 -2.72 15.53 3.66
C ALA A 55 -3.58 14.30 3.32
N TYR A 56 -3.83 13.46 4.31
CA TYR A 56 -4.68 12.27 4.17
C TYR A 56 -6.00 12.41 4.91
N ASN A 57 -6.53 13.61 4.92
CA ASN A 57 -7.76 13.98 5.62
C ASN A 57 -9.05 13.68 4.83
N SER A 58 -8.92 13.07 3.68
CA SER A 58 -10.07 12.62 2.87
C SER A 58 -9.75 11.31 2.17
N LEU A 59 -10.79 10.53 1.86
CA LEU A 59 -10.63 9.31 1.10
C LEU A 59 -10.07 9.57 -0.32
N ALA A 60 -10.47 10.67 -0.94
CA ALA A 60 -9.96 11.05 -2.25
C ALA A 60 -8.44 11.31 -2.22
N ALA A 61 -7.94 12.00 -1.21
CA ALA A 61 -6.52 12.26 -1.03
C ALA A 61 -5.73 10.96 -0.80
N ILE A 62 -6.27 10.04 -0.01
CA ILE A 62 -5.66 8.73 0.24
C ILE A 62 -5.60 7.92 -1.06
N ARG A 63 -6.68 7.85 -1.81
CA ARG A 63 -6.73 7.14 -3.09
C ARG A 63 -5.73 7.71 -4.10
N ALA A 64 -5.59 9.02 -4.16
CA ALA A 64 -4.65 9.68 -5.06
C ALA A 64 -3.19 9.30 -4.78
N ASP A 65 -2.86 8.97 -3.55
CA ASP A 65 -1.50 8.64 -3.10
C ASP A 65 -1.34 7.18 -2.70
N SER A 66 -2.25 6.31 -3.11
CA SER A 66 -2.30 4.91 -2.67
C SER A 66 -1.02 4.13 -2.93
N THR A 67 -0.36 4.36 -4.06
CA THR A 67 0.90 3.69 -4.40
C THR A 67 2.01 4.07 -3.41
N SER A 68 2.14 5.35 -3.09
CA SER A 68 3.13 5.82 -2.11
C SER A 68 2.82 5.29 -0.71
N ILE A 69 1.57 5.28 -0.31
CA ILE A 69 1.14 4.73 0.98
C ILE A 69 1.49 3.25 1.08
N ASP A 70 1.24 2.49 0.03
CA ASP A 70 1.61 1.07 -0.02
C ASP A 70 3.12 0.86 0.16
N LEU A 71 3.92 1.62 -0.57
CA LEU A 71 5.38 1.56 -0.51
C LEU A 71 5.95 1.91 0.87
N GLN A 72 5.28 2.77 1.61
CA GLN A 72 5.79 3.33 2.87
C GLN A 72 5.25 2.61 4.11
N ALA A 73 4.06 2.06 4.05
CA ALA A 73 3.36 1.64 5.26
C ALA A 73 2.67 0.28 5.18
N ALA A 74 2.35 -0.23 4.00
CA ALA A 74 1.60 -1.46 3.85
C ALA A 74 2.48 -2.71 3.88
N ALA A 75 1.88 -3.85 4.13
CA ALA A 75 2.52 -5.16 4.04
C ALA A 75 1.70 -6.10 3.17
N GLY A 76 2.40 -6.99 2.51
CA GLY A 76 1.84 -8.04 1.66
C GLY A 76 2.88 -9.14 1.42
N ASP A 77 2.68 -9.93 0.39
CA ASP A 77 3.54 -11.09 0.13
C ASP A 77 4.98 -10.73 -0.27
N ASN A 78 5.20 -9.51 -0.77
CA ASN A 78 6.52 -9.10 -1.24
C ASN A 78 7.33 -8.35 -0.18
N SER A 79 6.69 -7.59 0.68
CA SER A 79 7.40 -6.81 1.69
C SER A 79 6.50 -6.36 2.83
N VAL A 80 7.13 -6.08 3.96
CA VAL A 80 6.54 -5.37 5.09
C VAL A 80 7.18 -3.99 5.12
N ASN A 81 6.44 -2.98 4.70
CA ASN A 81 6.94 -1.62 4.58
C ASN A 81 6.72 -0.87 5.89
N THR A 82 7.81 -0.41 6.51
CA THR A 82 7.80 0.20 7.83
C THR A 82 8.39 1.61 7.87
N ALA A 83 8.59 2.24 6.72
CA ALA A 83 9.14 3.58 6.66
C ALA A 83 8.22 4.63 7.30
N MET A 84 6.92 4.42 7.21
CA MET A 84 5.91 5.27 7.85
C MET A 84 5.07 4.44 8.84
N PRO A 85 4.69 5.02 10.00
CA PRO A 85 5.08 6.35 10.51
C PRO A 85 6.56 6.40 10.92
N GLU A 86 7.19 7.55 10.74
CA GLU A 86 8.59 7.79 11.15
C GLU A 86 8.77 7.83 12.67
N SER A 87 7.73 8.17 13.40
CA SER A 87 7.77 8.34 14.85
C SER A 87 6.40 8.10 15.49
N GLY A 88 6.39 7.88 16.78
CA GLY A 88 5.20 7.67 17.58
C GLY A 88 4.65 6.25 17.47
N ALA A 89 3.34 6.11 17.64
CA ALA A 89 2.68 4.82 17.54
C ALA A 89 2.83 4.23 16.13
N THR A 90 3.16 2.95 16.05
CA THR A 90 3.34 2.25 14.78
C THR A 90 2.33 1.11 14.65
N PRO A 91 1.81 0.89 13.42
CA PRO A 91 0.94 -0.23 13.17
C PRO A 91 1.62 -1.57 13.41
N THR A 92 0.83 -2.55 13.81
CA THR A 92 1.27 -3.95 13.80
C THR A 92 1.43 -4.46 12.36
N GLU A 93 2.15 -5.56 12.16
CA GLU A 93 2.24 -6.18 10.84
C GLU A 93 0.85 -6.57 10.32
N ALA A 94 -0.01 -7.08 11.17
CA ALA A 94 -1.39 -7.43 10.79
C ALA A 94 -2.18 -6.21 10.29
N GLU A 95 -2.03 -5.07 10.95
CA GLU A 95 -2.64 -3.83 10.51
C GLU A 95 -2.05 -3.33 9.18
N ARG A 96 -0.75 -3.46 8.98
CA ARG A 96 -0.09 -3.13 7.71
C ARG A 96 -0.54 -4.04 6.57
N ARG A 97 -0.76 -5.33 6.84
CA ARG A 97 -1.33 -6.27 5.86
C ARG A 97 -2.75 -5.92 5.50
N ARG A 98 -3.53 -5.50 6.46
CA ARG A 98 -4.91 -5.05 6.23
C ARG A 98 -4.94 -3.75 5.44
N LEU A 99 -3.99 -2.84 5.67
CA LEU A 99 -3.82 -1.65 4.85
C LEU A 99 -3.54 -2.03 3.39
N GLY A 100 -2.62 -2.96 3.16
CA GLY A 100 -2.30 -3.45 1.81
C GLY A 100 -3.52 -4.03 1.11
N GLU A 101 -4.29 -4.88 1.77
CA GLU A 101 -5.55 -5.42 1.25
C GLU A 101 -6.53 -4.31 0.86
N TRP A 102 -6.75 -3.37 1.75
CA TRP A 102 -7.67 -2.26 1.51
C TRP A 102 -7.25 -1.41 0.31
N LEU A 103 -5.97 -1.05 0.21
CA LEU A 103 -5.43 -0.30 -0.93
C LEU A 103 -5.54 -1.11 -2.23
N ALA A 104 -5.23 -2.40 -2.20
CA ALA A 104 -5.34 -3.29 -3.36
C ALA A 104 -6.78 -3.43 -3.86
N CYS A 105 -7.75 -3.32 -2.96
CA CYS A 105 -9.18 -3.32 -3.29
C CYS A 105 -9.68 -1.96 -3.84
N GLY A 106 -8.81 -0.97 -3.95
CA GLY A 106 -9.16 0.38 -4.42
C GLY A 106 -9.61 1.32 -3.32
N ALA A 107 -9.31 1.00 -2.08
CA ALA A 107 -9.66 1.78 -0.90
C ALA A 107 -11.16 2.14 -0.85
N PRO A 108 -12.05 1.16 -0.89
CA PRO A 108 -13.49 1.38 -0.87
C PRO A 108 -14.01 2.01 0.42
#